data_3aecf8c36e50b43d1c8fe1f6a052e753
#
_entry.id   3aecf8c36e50b43d1c8fe1f6a052e753
#
_cell.length_a   1.000
_cell.length_b   1.000
_cell.length_c   1.000
_cell.angle_alpha   90.00
_cell.angle_beta   90.00
_cell.angle_gamma   90.00
#
_symmetry.space_group_name_H-M   'P 1'
#
loop_
_entity.id
_entity.type
_entity.pdbx_description
1 polymer ?
#
loop_
_entity_poly.entity_id
_entity_poly.type
_entity_poly.pdbx_seq_one_letter_code
_entity_poly.pdbx_strand_id
1 'polypeptide(L)'
;NESSIIAWRVPAHAIGGWRIAASHSDSPTWRIKNTNVNAAGCIKLNVEGYGGMIMSTWLDRPLSAAGRVLVRDEAAGTLESRLVDLDRDLLVIPSLAIHMDRTLNSGHAFNPQVDMQPLYGLEGSKPFPALLAEAADVKEEDIVDFDLSLYTRQAPTRIGPDGELFMAPRLSLIHISEPTRHAQIS
;
A
#
# COMPACT_ATOMS: atom_id res chain seq x y z
N ASN A 1 -14.27 12.51 -1.96
CA ASN A 1 -13.57 11.38 -1.34
C ASN A 1 -12.05 11.39 -1.58
N GLU A 2 -11.54 12.48 -2.16
CA GLU A 2 -10.08 12.74 -2.35
C GLU A 2 -9.29 11.65 -3.11
N SER A 3 -9.99 10.74 -3.78
CA SER A 3 -9.39 9.61 -4.51
C SER A 3 -9.30 9.83 -6.02
N SER A 4 -9.79 10.97 -6.51
CA SER A 4 -9.80 11.28 -7.94
C SER A 4 -9.53 12.75 -8.17
N ILE A 5 -8.84 13.06 -9.25
CA ILE A 5 -8.61 14.43 -9.71
C ILE A 5 -9.09 14.58 -11.15
N ILE A 6 -9.77 15.68 -11.43
CA ILE A 6 -10.10 16.10 -12.79
C ILE A 6 -9.52 17.49 -12.98
N ALA A 7 -8.67 17.65 -13.98
CA ALA A 7 -8.08 18.93 -14.34
C ALA A 7 -8.39 19.23 -15.81
N TRP A 8 -8.70 20.50 -16.12
CA TRP A 8 -8.98 20.90 -17.49
C TRP A 8 -8.39 22.29 -17.78
N ARG A 9 -8.17 22.53 -19.05
CA ARG A 9 -7.77 23.83 -19.56
C ARG A 9 -8.67 24.20 -20.73
N VAL A 10 -9.31 25.35 -20.65
CA VAL A 10 -10.12 25.92 -21.74
C VAL A 10 -9.30 27.02 -22.42
N PRO A 11 -9.04 26.96 -23.73
CA PRO A 11 -8.35 28.02 -24.45
C PRO A 11 -9.26 29.26 -24.57
N ALA A 12 -8.66 30.45 -24.77
CA ALA A 12 -9.39 31.68 -24.94
C ALA A 12 -10.14 31.80 -26.29
N HIS A 13 -9.85 30.89 -27.23
CA HIS A 13 -10.47 30.84 -28.56
C HIS A 13 -11.43 29.67 -28.69
N ALA A 14 -12.24 29.68 -29.76
CA ALA A 14 -13.23 28.65 -30.00
C ALA A 14 -12.66 27.21 -29.91
N ILE A 15 -13.36 26.35 -29.21
CA ILE A 15 -12.97 24.96 -28.99
C ILE A 15 -13.41 24.11 -30.18
N GLY A 16 -12.46 23.58 -30.95
CA GLY A 16 -12.73 22.66 -32.05
C GLY A 16 -12.96 21.20 -31.62
N GLY A 17 -12.79 20.91 -30.31
CA GLY A 17 -12.95 19.59 -29.71
C GLY A 17 -12.20 19.46 -28.41
N TRP A 18 -12.47 18.38 -27.67
CA TRP A 18 -11.79 18.05 -26.42
C TRP A 18 -10.71 16.99 -26.66
N ARG A 19 -9.57 17.16 -26.03
CA ARG A 19 -8.56 16.10 -25.88
C ARG A 19 -8.61 15.64 -24.44
N ILE A 20 -8.96 14.39 -24.23
CA ILE A 20 -9.11 13.81 -22.90
C ILE A 20 -8.01 12.79 -22.70
N ALA A 21 -7.23 12.94 -21.63
CA ALA A 21 -6.32 11.93 -21.13
C ALA A 21 -6.85 11.43 -19.77
N ALA A 22 -6.91 10.14 -19.60
CA ALA A 22 -7.33 9.53 -18.34
C ALA A 22 -6.34 8.42 -17.96
N SER A 23 -6.02 8.33 -16.69
CA SER A 23 -5.19 7.26 -16.13
C SER A 23 -5.60 7.00 -14.69
N HIS A 24 -5.29 5.82 -14.14
CA HIS A 24 -5.39 5.58 -12.72
C HIS A 24 -4.14 6.10 -12.00
N SER A 25 -4.21 6.46 -10.73
CA SER A 25 -3.08 6.94 -9.92
C SER A 25 -2.80 6.06 -8.70
N ASP A 26 -3.60 5.02 -8.50
CA ASP A 26 -3.43 4.02 -7.45
C ASP A 26 -2.42 2.93 -7.87
N SER A 27 -1.92 2.21 -6.88
CA SER A 27 -1.02 1.07 -7.08
C SER A 27 -1.53 -0.14 -6.32
N PRO A 28 -1.28 -1.36 -6.80
CA PRO A 28 -1.60 -2.57 -6.06
C PRO A 28 -0.88 -2.60 -4.71
N THR A 29 -1.60 -3.02 -3.68
CA THR A 29 -1.07 -3.07 -2.32
C THR A 29 -1.77 -4.15 -1.48
N TRP A 30 -1.26 -4.35 -0.27
CA TRP A 30 -1.92 -5.10 0.79
C TRP A 30 -2.57 -4.13 1.77
N ARG A 31 -3.89 -4.28 1.99
CA ARG A 31 -4.61 -3.53 3.01
C ARG A 31 -4.60 -4.28 4.33
N ILE A 32 -4.31 -3.58 5.42
CA ILE A 32 -4.33 -4.15 6.76
C ILE A 32 -5.78 -4.30 7.22
N LYS A 33 -6.12 -5.48 7.74
CA LYS A 33 -7.40 -5.76 8.39
C LYS A 33 -7.30 -5.56 9.90
N ASN A 34 -8.45 -5.41 10.55
CA ASN A 34 -8.55 -5.14 11.99
C ASN A 34 -8.18 -6.33 12.90
N THR A 35 -7.73 -7.45 12.34
CA THR A 35 -7.42 -8.66 13.10
C THR A 35 -5.96 -9.06 12.94
N ASN A 36 -5.32 -9.36 14.06
CA ASN A 36 -3.98 -9.94 14.08
C ASN A 36 -4.07 -11.46 14.10
N VAL A 37 -3.03 -12.10 13.60
CA VAL A 37 -2.86 -13.56 13.64
C VAL A 37 -1.62 -13.88 14.45
N ASN A 38 -1.78 -14.65 15.52
CA ASN A 38 -0.65 -15.14 16.31
C ASN A 38 -0.26 -16.53 15.82
N ALA A 39 1.01 -16.71 15.52
CA ALA A 39 1.54 -18.00 15.08
C ALA A 39 3.00 -18.17 15.58
N ALA A 40 3.25 -19.28 16.25
CA ALA A 40 4.59 -19.67 16.72
C ALA A 40 5.32 -18.55 17.51
N GLY A 41 4.63 -17.85 18.40
CA GLY A 41 5.20 -16.76 19.21
C GLY A 41 5.42 -15.43 18.45
N CYS A 42 4.93 -15.35 17.22
CA CYS A 42 4.99 -14.16 16.38
C CYS A 42 3.60 -13.56 16.20
N ILE A 43 3.56 -12.25 16.06
CA ILE A 43 2.37 -11.50 15.68
C ILE A 43 2.46 -11.19 14.18
N LYS A 44 1.43 -11.58 13.44
CA LYS A 44 1.25 -11.23 12.04
C LYS A 44 0.06 -10.29 11.89
N LEU A 45 0.13 -9.36 10.96
CA LEU A 45 -1.04 -8.59 10.57
C LEU A 45 -1.82 -9.36 9.50
N ASN A 46 -3.14 -9.39 9.65
CA ASN A 46 -4.00 -9.91 8.61
C ASN A 46 -4.16 -8.86 7.51
N VAL A 47 -4.01 -9.28 6.26
CA VAL A 47 -4.07 -8.37 5.10
C VAL A 47 -4.95 -8.93 4.01
N GLU A 48 -5.43 -8.04 3.15
CA GLU A 48 -6.11 -8.39 1.91
C GLU A 48 -5.47 -7.68 0.72
N GLY A 49 -5.49 -8.34 -0.44
CA GLY A 49 -4.95 -7.77 -1.67
C GLY A 49 -5.86 -6.70 -2.26
N TYR A 50 -5.29 -5.57 -2.63
CA TYR A 50 -5.92 -4.52 -3.43
C TYR A 50 -5.25 -4.43 -4.80
N GLY A 51 -6.03 -4.61 -5.86
CA GLY A 51 -5.54 -4.61 -7.25
C GLY A 51 -4.77 -5.87 -7.62
N GLY A 52 -4.38 -5.98 -8.88
CA GLY A 52 -3.56 -7.08 -9.41
C GLY A 52 -2.09 -6.85 -9.15
N MET A 53 -1.41 -7.80 -8.47
CA MET A 53 0.00 -7.68 -8.15
C MET A 53 0.75 -9.00 -8.33
N ILE A 54 2.06 -8.91 -8.54
CA ILE A 54 2.98 -10.04 -8.46
C ILE A 54 3.36 -10.20 -6.98
N MET A 55 2.83 -11.24 -6.32
CA MET A 55 2.97 -11.42 -4.87
C MET A 55 4.42 -11.63 -4.44
N SER A 56 5.21 -12.37 -5.20
CA SER A 56 6.63 -12.63 -4.90
C SER A 56 7.48 -11.36 -4.78
N THR A 57 7.06 -10.26 -5.41
CA THR A 57 7.80 -8.98 -5.29
C THR A 57 7.64 -8.27 -3.96
N TRP A 58 6.81 -8.80 -3.08
CA TRP A 58 6.60 -8.28 -1.72
C TRP A 58 7.43 -8.99 -0.66
N LEU A 59 8.00 -10.15 -1.00
CA LEU A 59 8.78 -10.97 -0.07
C LEU A 59 10.13 -10.33 0.28
N ASP A 60 10.61 -10.61 1.50
CA ASP A 60 11.94 -10.30 2.01
C ASP A 60 12.35 -8.83 1.91
N ARG A 61 11.38 -7.93 2.03
CA ARG A 61 11.57 -6.49 1.96
C ARG A 61 11.07 -5.81 3.23
N PRO A 62 11.75 -4.79 3.72
CA PRO A 62 11.19 -3.96 4.78
C PRO A 62 9.96 -3.21 4.25
N LEU A 63 8.88 -3.33 4.99
CA LEU A 63 7.59 -2.71 4.69
C LEU A 63 7.20 -1.76 5.82
N SER A 64 6.42 -0.75 5.44
CA SER A 64 5.70 0.14 6.34
C SER A 64 4.24 0.21 5.95
N ALA A 65 3.46 1.00 6.68
CA ALA A 65 2.05 1.23 6.38
C ALA A 65 1.72 2.71 6.45
N ALA A 66 0.88 3.14 5.51
CA ALA A 66 0.35 4.49 5.45
C ALA A 66 -1.12 4.46 5.02
N GLY A 67 -1.85 5.51 5.34
CA GLY A 67 -3.25 5.65 4.97
C GLY A 67 -3.98 6.63 5.85
N ARG A 68 -5.20 6.30 6.22
CA ARG A 68 -6.03 7.15 7.07
C ARG A 68 -6.56 6.41 8.30
N VAL A 69 -6.76 7.15 9.35
CA VAL A 69 -7.40 6.70 10.58
C VAL A 69 -8.64 7.56 10.79
N LEU A 70 -9.74 6.91 11.16
CA LEU A 70 -10.98 7.58 11.52
C LEU A 70 -11.02 7.72 13.04
N VAL A 71 -11.01 8.95 13.51
CA VAL A 71 -10.92 9.29 14.92
C VAL A 71 -12.22 9.95 15.39
N ARG A 72 -12.67 9.60 16.57
CA ARG A 72 -13.81 10.25 17.22
C ARG A 72 -13.35 11.54 17.89
N ASP A 73 -13.96 12.65 17.54
CA ASP A 73 -13.89 13.89 18.31
C ASP A 73 -15.07 13.94 19.29
N GLU A 74 -14.81 13.61 20.55
CA GLU A 74 -15.85 13.59 21.58
C GLU A 74 -16.42 14.99 21.84
N ALA A 75 -15.61 16.04 21.72
CA ALA A 75 -16.03 17.41 21.97
C ALA A 75 -16.98 17.93 20.89
N ALA A 76 -16.71 17.59 19.63
CA ALA A 76 -17.54 17.98 18.50
C ALA A 76 -18.66 16.97 18.19
N GLY A 77 -18.59 15.75 18.72
CA GLY A 77 -19.49 14.66 18.41
C GLY A 77 -19.41 14.17 16.95
N THR A 78 -18.25 14.38 16.33
CA THR A 78 -18.01 14.08 14.90
C THR A 78 -16.90 13.05 14.72
N LEU A 79 -16.76 12.55 13.50
CA LEU A 79 -15.63 11.71 13.09
C LEU A 79 -14.70 12.54 12.23
N GLU A 80 -13.41 12.50 12.54
CA GLU A 80 -12.34 13.14 11.80
C GLU A 80 -11.49 12.09 11.09
N SER A 81 -11.11 12.34 9.85
CA SER A 81 -10.16 11.51 9.10
C SER A 81 -8.76 12.11 9.20
N ARG A 82 -7.80 11.37 9.75
CA ARG A 82 -6.39 11.77 9.83
C ARG A 82 -5.52 10.89 8.95
N LEU A 83 -4.61 11.53 8.21
CA LEU A 83 -3.59 10.80 7.45
C LEU A 83 -2.45 10.41 8.38
N VAL A 84 -2.00 9.16 8.25
CA VAL A 84 -0.87 8.62 9.01
C VAL A 84 0.10 7.94 8.08
N ASP A 85 1.38 8.04 8.40
CA ASP A 85 2.47 7.26 7.83
C ASP A 85 3.35 6.76 8.99
N LEU A 86 3.49 5.45 9.10
CA LEU A 86 4.31 4.86 10.17
C LEU A 86 5.82 5.05 9.92
N ASP A 87 6.22 5.28 8.68
CA ASP A 87 7.54 5.71 8.19
C ASP A 87 8.74 5.03 8.87
N ARG A 88 8.65 3.74 9.13
CA ARG A 88 9.72 2.91 9.70
C ARG A 88 9.74 1.52 9.07
N ASP A 89 10.84 0.81 9.17
CA ASP A 89 10.96 -0.60 8.82
C ASP A 89 10.20 -1.40 9.88
N LEU A 90 8.93 -1.67 9.61
CA LEU A 90 7.98 -2.19 10.58
C LEU A 90 7.62 -3.64 10.35
N LEU A 91 7.52 -4.05 9.10
CA LEU A 91 6.92 -5.30 8.68
C LEU A 91 7.80 -6.00 7.65
N VAL A 92 7.68 -7.32 7.58
CA VAL A 92 8.27 -8.14 6.53
C VAL A 92 7.36 -9.32 6.21
N ILE A 93 7.24 -9.66 4.93
CA ILE A 93 6.64 -10.92 4.48
C ILE A 93 7.81 -11.84 4.13
N PRO A 94 8.18 -12.80 4.99
CA PRO A 94 9.33 -13.65 4.74
C PRO A 94 9.02 -14.70 3.68
N SER A 95 9.99 -14.99 2.81
CA SER A 95 9.95 -16.19 1.98
C SER A 95 10.28 -17.44 2.80
N LEU A 96 9.86 -18.58 2.33
CA LEU A 96 10.28 -19.86 2.91
C LEU A 96 11.67 -20.23 2.42
N ALA A 97 12.45 -20.86 3.30
CA ALA A 97 13.69 -21.49 2.89
C ALA A 97 13.39 -22.63 1.89
N ILE A 98 14.27 -22.83 0.91
CA ILE A 98 14.12 -23.85 -0.13
C ILE A 98 13.92 -25.27 0.45
N HIS A 99 14.43 -25.51 1.65
CA HIS A 99 14.23 -26.79 2.35
C HIS A 99 12.79 -27.02 2.81
N MET A 100 12.03 -25.94 3.00
CA MET A 100 10.62 -25.98 3.41
C MET A 100 9.67 -26.05 2.21
N ASP A 101 10.08 -25.51 1.07
CA ASP A 101 9.35 -25.58 -0.19
C ASP A 101 10.32 -25.75 -1.37
N ARG A 102 10.52 -26.98 -1.78
CA ARG A 102 11.39 -27.33 -2.90
C ARG A 102 10.82 -26.97 -4.27
N THR A 103 9.54 -26.66 -4.32
CA THR A 103 8.84 -26.31 -5.56
C THR A 103 8.85 -24.80 -5.85
N LEU A 104 9.33 -24.00 -4.93
CA LEU A 104 9.29 -22.52 -5.00
C LEU A 104 9.81 -21.99 -6.35
N ASN A 105 10.92 -22.55 -6.84
CA ASN A 105 11.52 -22.17 -8.12
C ASN A 105 10.83 -22.75 -9.36
N SER A 106 9.89 -23.67 -9.16
CA SER A 106 9.20 -24.39 -10.25
C SER A 106 7.75 -23.92 -10.45
N GLY A 107 7.27 -23.01 -9.61
CA GLY A 107 5.93 -22.47 -9.68
C GLY A 107 5.15 -22.64 -8.39
N HIS A 108 5.43 -21.82 -7.40
CA HIS A 108 4.66 -21.76 -6.15
C HIS A 108 3.38 -20.95 -6.35
N ALA A 109 2.23 -21.53 -5.99
CA ALA A 109 0.96 -20.82 -5.99
C ALA A 109 0.73 -20.19 -4.63
N PHE A 110 0.94 -18.89 -4.51
CA PHE A 110 0.74 -18.16 -3.27
C PHE A 110 -0.73 -18.15 -2.82
N ASN A 111 -0.96 -18.49 -1.57
CA ASN A 111 -2.23 -18.27 -0.89
C ASN A 111 -2.15 -16.94 -0.11
N PRO A 112 -2.87 -15.88 -0.54
CA PRO A 112 -2.78 -14.56 0.11
C PRO A 112 -3.08 -14.59 1.61
N GLN A 113 -3.97 -15.46 2.05
CA GLN A 113 -4.40 -15.54 3.46
C GLN A 113 -3.40 -16.27 4.36
N VAL A 114 -2.44 -16.97 3.78
CA VAL A 114 -1.45 -17.77 4.52
C VAL A 114 -0.05 -17.20 4.32
N ASP A 115 0.32 -16.99 3.04
CA ASP A 115 1.71 -16.70 2.65
C ASP A 115 2.04 -15.21 2.71
N MET A 116 1.01 -14.34 2.58
CA MET A 116 1.24 -12.91 2.44
C MET A 116 0.95 -12.11 3.72
N GLN A 117 0.79 -12.78 4.85
CA GLN A 117 0.64 -12.13 6.14
C GLN A 117 1.99 -11.60 6.66
N PRO A 118 2.18 -10.28 6.77
CA PRO A 118 3.45 -9.73 7.23
C PRO A 118 3.67 -10.00 8.72
N LEU A 119 4.91 -10.34 9.07
CA LEU A 119 5.37 -10.37 10.44
C LEU A 119 5.45 -8.94 10.97
N TYR A 120 4.83 -8.72 12.13
CA TYR A 120 4.80 -7.43 12.81
C TYR A 120 5.72 -7.40 14.03
N GLY A 121 5.75 -8.46 14.79
CA GLY A 121 6.54 -8.52 16.01
C GLY A 121 6.52 -9.89 16.67
N LEU A 122 7.14 -9.96 17.83
CA LEU A 122 7.09 -11.12 18.73
C LEU A 122 5.97 -10.94 19.74
N GLU A 123 5.60 -12.03 20.41
CA GLU A 123 4.70 -11.98 21.56
C GLU A 123 5.23 -10.99 22.60
N GLY A 124 4.37 -10.09 23.07
CA GLY A 124 4.76 -9.00 23.97
C GLY A 124 5.19 -7.70 23.28
N SER A 125 5.28 -7.66 21.95
CA SER A 125 5.49 -6.39 21.23
C SER A 125 4.32 -5.43 21.44
N LYS A 126 4.59 -4.11 21.27
CA LYS A 126 3.56 -3.07 21.32
C LYS A 126 2.40 -3.44 20.37
N PRO A 127 1.14 -3.44 20.85
CA PRO A 127 0.00 -3.73 19.99
C PRO A 127 -0.09 -2.76 18.80
N PHE A 128 -0.51 -3.25 17.65
CA PHE A 128 -0.63 -2.42 16.44
C PHE A 128 -1.59 -1.23 16.62
N PRO A 129 -2.77 -1.36 17.31
CA PRO A 129 -3.62 -0.22 17.59
C PRO A 129 -2.92 0.88 18.42
N ALA A 130 -2.12 0.49 19.42
CA ALA A 130 -1.37 1.45 20.23
C ALA A 130 -0.30 2.19 19.41
N LEU A 131 0.37 1.50 18.46
CA LEU A 131 1.30 2.13 17.53
C LEU A 131 0.58 3.11 16.59
N LEU A 132 -0.62 2.75 16.15
CA LEU A 132 -1.43 3.60 15.27
C LEU A 132 -1.93 4.86 16.00
N ALA A 133 -2.33 4.72 17.25
CA ALA A 133 -2.74 5.83 18.11
C ALA A 133 -1.60 6.86 18.30
N GLU A 134 -0.38 6.35 18.52
CA GLU A 134 0.83 7.18 18.62
C GLU A 134 1.10 7.92 17.29
N ALA A 135 0.98 7.24 16.16
CA ALA A 135 1.20 7.87 14.84
C ALA A 135 0.11 8.89 14.47
N ALA A 136 -1.10 8.71 14.95
CA ALA A 136 -2.22 9.63 14.73
C ALA A 136 -2.29 10.77 15.76
N ASP A 137 -1.45 10.73 16.81
CA ASP A 137 -1.48 11.64 17.96
C ASP A 137 -2.86 11.70 18.62
N VAL A 138 -3.38 10.51 18.95
CA VAL A 138 -4.69 10.33 19.61
C VAL A 138 -4.61 9.20 20.64
N LYS A 139 -5.65 9.04 21.43
CA LYS A 139 -5.79 7.85 22.27
C LYS A 139 -6.30 6.66 21.43
N GLU A 140 -5.91 5.46 21.83
CA GLU A 140 -6.35 4.23 21.16
C GLU A 140 -7.88 4.08 21.15
N GLU A 141 -8.56 4.48 22.24
CA GLU A 141 -10.01 4.45 22.41
C GLU A 141 -10.78 5.36 21.45
N ASP A 142 -10.12 6.41 20.92
CA ASP A 142 -10.70 7.36 20.00
C ASP A 142 -10.64 6.85 18.54
N ILE A 143 -9.85 5.82 18.25
CA ILE A 143 -9.76 5.22 16.93
C ILE A 143 -10.99 4.37 16.67
N VAL A 144 -11.79 4.76 15.70
CA VAL A 144 -13.01 4.04 15.29
C VAL A 144 -12.72 3.01 14.22
N ASP A 145 -11.90 3.38 13.24
CA ASP A 145 -11.53 2.52 12.11
C ASP A 145 -10.28 3.06 11.40
N PHE A 146 -9.71 2.27 10.49
CA PHE A 146 -8.59 2.70 9.66
C PHE A 146 -8.62 2.05 8.27
N ASP A 147 -8.02 2.73 7.30
CA ASP A 147 -7.77 2.24 5.95
C ASP A 147 -6.27 2.43 5.66
N LEU A 148 -5.50 1.39 5.94
CA LEU A 148 -4.04 1.40 5.85
C LEU A 148 -3.56 0.42 4.79
N SER A 149 -2.65 0.91 3.96
CA SER A 149 -2.00 0.16 2.90
C SER A 149 -0.52 -0.04 3.20
N LEU A 150 0.00 -1.22 2.87
CA LEU A 150 1.42 -1.50 2.98
C LEU A 150 2.18 -0.85 1.82
N TYR A 151 3.39 -0.40 2.11
CA TYR A 151 4.33 0.02 1.09
C TYR A 151 5.75 -0.47 1.39
N THR A 152 6.55 -0.64 0.33
CA THR A 152 7.95 -1.03 0.50
C THR A 152 8.80 0.18 0.87
N ARG A 153 9.71 -0.02 1.82
CA ARG A 153 10.69 1.01 2.26
C ARG A 153 11.86 1.17 1.29
N GLN A 154 11.97 0.29 0.31
CA GLN A 154 13.02 0.38 -0.69
C GLN A 154 12.91 1.69 -1.48
N ALA A 155 13.89 2.57 -1.33
CA ALA A 155 13.94 3.81 -2.07
C ALA A 155 14.17 3.58 -3.57
N PRO A 156 13.59 4.42 -4.43
CA PRO A 156 13.97 4.46 -5.84
C PRO A 156 15.47 4.71 -5.99
N THR A 157 16.11 4.05 -6.95
CA THR A 157 17.55 4.15 -7.16
C THR A 157 17.92 4.10 -8.64
N ARG A 158 19.07 4.67 -8.96
CA ARG A 158 19.69 4.52 -10.28
C ARG A 158 20.62 3.33 -10.25
N ILE A 159 20.61 2.54 -11.32
CA ILE A 159 21.45 1.36 -11.51
C ILE A 159 22.09 1.39 -12.90
N GLY A 160 23.13 0.60 -13.09
CA GLY A 160 23.95 0.57 -14.30
C GLY A 160 25.30 1.25 -14.10
N PRO A 161 26.27 1.01 -14.99
CA PRO A 161 27.62 1.58 -14.86
C PRO A 161 27.63 3.10 -14.75
N ASP A 162 26.74 3.78 -15.47
CA ASP A 162 26.61 5.23 -15.50
C ASP A 162 25.30 5.73 -14.85
N GLY A 163 24.57 4.85 -14.15
CA GLY A 163 23.30 5.16 -13.52
C GLY A 163 22.17 5.47 -14.50
N GLU A 164 22.24 4.92 -15.69
CA GLU A 164 21.34 5.18 -16.80
C GLU A 164 19.95 4.50 -16.66
N LEU A 165 19.86 3.48 -15.79
CA LEU A 165 18.61 2.81 -15.49
C LEU A 165 18.00 3.35 -14.19
N PHE A 166 16.69 3.34 -14.11
CA PHE A 166 15.94 3.74 -12.91
C PHE A 166 15.13 2.56 -12.40
N MET A 167 15.32 2.23 -11.14
CA MET A 167 14.57 1.19 -10.45
C MET A 167 13.73 1.82 -9.34
N ALA A 168 12.44 1.52 -9.34
CA ALA A 168 11.54 1.93 -8.28
C ALA A 168 10.53 0.80 -7.99
N PRO A 169 10.11 0.64 -6.74
CA PRO A 169 9.01 -0.26 -6.41
C PRO A 169 7.71 0.26 -7.05
N ARG A 170 6.87 -0.67 -7.53
CA ARG A 170 5.55 -0.35 -8.10
C ARG A 170 5.59 0.59 -9.31
N LEU A 171 6.70 0.63 -10.03
CA LEU A 171 6.77 1.37 -11.28
C LEU A 171 5.80 0.74 -12.29
N SER A 172 4.94 1.58 -12.88
CA SER A 172 3.94 1.18 -13.86
C SER A 172 3.99 2.12 -15.07
N LEU A 173 3.47 1.68 -16.19
CA LEU A 173 3.34 2.48 -17.42
C LEU A 173 2.58 3.78 -17.20
N ILE A 174 1.68 3.85 -16.24
CA ILE A 174 0.99 5.07 -15.81
C ILE A 174 1.97 6.19 -15.42
N HIS A 175 3.15 5.87 -14.86
CA HIS A 175 4.17 6.85 -14.53
C HIS A 175 4.92 7.41 -15.76
N ILE A 176 4.72 6.77 -16.93
CA ILE A 176 5.31 7.18 -18.21
C ILE A 176 4.25 7.79 -19.14
N SER A 177 3.03 8.00 -18.69
CA SER A 177 1.82 8.34 -19.45
C SER A 177 1.28 7.16 -20.26
N GLU A 178 0.35 6.41 -19.72
CA GLU A 178 -0.54 5.58 -20.52
C GLU A 178 -1.72 6.44 -20.97
N PRO A 179 -1.80 6.84 -22.24
CA PRO A 179 -3.08 7.30 -22.76
C PRO A 179 -3.99 6.07 -22.73
N THR A 180 -4.89 5.97 -21.76
CA THR A 180 -6.02 5.06 -21.87
C THR A 180 -6.57 5.21 -23.27
N ARG A 181 -6.68 4.10 -24.00
CA ARG A 181 -7.17 4.05 -25.38
C ARG A 181 -8.27 5.07 -25.57
N HIS A 182 -8.11 5.96 -26.54
CA HIS A 182 -9.08 6.95 -26.92
C HIS A 182 -10.47 6.31 -27.01
N ALA A 183 -11.34 6.62 -26.06
CA ALA A 183 -12.75 6.51 -26.30
C ALA A 183 -13.07 7.58 -27.36
N GLN A 184 -13.08 7.21 -28.62
CA GLN A 184 -13.69 8.01 -29.65
C GLN A 184 -15.19 7.97 -29.37
N ILE A 185 -15.72 9.03 -28.77
CA ILE A 185 -17.12 9.31 -28.78
C ILE A 185 -17.37 10.00 -30.13
N SER A 186 -17.91 9.25 -31.06
CA SER A 186 -18.48 9.74 -32.32
C SER A 186 -19.83 10.41 -32.05
#